data_dc8f60b78407e99479ae0190ec48aad0
#
_entry.id   dc8f60b78407e99479ae0190ec48aad0
#
_cell.length_a   1.000
_cell.length_b   1.000
_cell.length_c   1.000
_cell.angle_alpha   90.00
_cell.angle_beta   90.00
_cell.angle_gamma   90.00
#
_symmetry.space_group_name_H-M   'P 1'
#
loop_
_entity.id
_entity.type
_entity.pdbx_description
1 polymer ?
#
loop_
_entity_poly.entity_id
_entity_poly.type
_entity_poly.pdbx_seq_one_letter_code
_entity_poly.pdbx_strand_id
1 'polypeptide(L)'
;MKTGMRVPENQPLDSGRILILDYGSQYTQLIARRVREAGVYSEIHPFDLGMDALQTFRPSGIILSGGPDSVKDGTAPAVPDAVLELQVPLLGICYGMQALAQKLGGVVQSSSEREFGYAEVEVSQDDELLGGLARPGEALKVWMSHGDRVESLPSGFKSIAVSGNSPLAAMADSSRKIFGLQFHPEVTHTQHGQLIIERFVRDICGCPPLWTSANIIAEHVEQAKEKVGSGRVLLGLSGGVDSSVVAALLHSAIGDQLICVFVDNGLLRLNEGDQVI
;
A
#
# COMPACT_ATOMS: atom_id res chain seq x y z
N MET A 1 -18.63 -16.84 14.44
CA MET A 1 -19.28 -17.02 13.12
C MET A 1 -18.90 -15.80 12.28
N LYS A 2 -18.00 -15.96 11.30
CA LYS A 2 -17.67 -14.86 10.36
C LYS A 2 -18.83 -14.75 9.39
N THR A 3 -19.62 -13.71 9.51
CA THR A 3 -20.60 -13.31 8.49
C THR A 3 -19.82 -12.91 7.26
N GLY A 4 -19.74 -13.83 6.28
CA GLY A 4 -19.16 -13.53 4.98
C GLY A 4 -20.00 -12.41 4.33
N MET A 5 -19.41 -11.22 4.23
CA MET A 5 -19.97 -10.18 3.38
C MET A 5 -20.07 -10.76 1.96
N ARG A 6 -21.29 -10.93 1.45
CA ARG A 6 -21.50 -11.23 0.02
C ARG A 6 -21.02 -10.01 -0.75
N VAL A 7 -19.94 -10.18 -1.49
CA VAL A 7 -19.50 -9.18 -2.45
C VAL A 7 -20.57 -9.10 -3.54
N PRO A 8 -21.09 -7.91 -3.90
CA PRO A 8 -22.02 -7.76 -5.01
C PRO A 8 -21.33 -8.19 -6.31
N GLU A 9 -22.02 -8.98 -7.14
CA GLU A 9 -21.49 -9.59 -8.38
C GLU A 9 -21.02 -8.61 -9.48
N ASN A 10 -21.07 -7.27 -9.23
CA ASN A 10 -20.78 -6.25 -10.24
C ASN A 10 -20.01 -5.02 -9.70
N GLN A 11 -19.16 -5.19 -8.69
CA GLN A 11 -18.31 -4.09 -8.27
C GLN A 11 -16.99 -4.08 -9.06
N PRO A 12 -16.54 -2.93 -9.61
CA PRO A 12 -15.22 -2.79 -10.22
C PRO A 12 -14.12 -3.21 -9.24
N LEU A 13 -13.06 -3.87 -9.72
CA LEU A 13 -11.95 -4.35 -8.88
C LEU A 13 -11.28 -3.25 -8.08
N ASP A 14 -11.33 -2.04 -8.60
CA ASP A 14 -10.76 -0.83 -8.02
C ASP A 14 -11.79 0.02 -7.26
N SER A 15 -12.95 -0.52 -6.89
CA SER A 15 -14.00 0.20 -6.15
C SER A 15 -13.54 0.70 -4.78
N GLY A 16 -12.54 0.03 -4.18
CA GLY A 16 -11.78 0.53 -3.04
C GLY A 16 -10.32 0.73 -3.45
N ARG A 17 -9.82 1.98 -3.42
CA ARG A 17 -8.48 2.33 -3.90
C ARG A 17 -7.66 2.96 -2.81
N ILE A 18 -6.43 2.52 -2.64
CA ILE A 18 -5.46 3.14 -1.75
C ILE A 18 -4.42 3.88 -2.58
N LEU A 19 -4.27 5.15 -2.30
CA LEU A 19 -3.20 5.97 -2.83
C LEU A 19 -2.01 5.92 -1.89
N ILE A 20 -0.83 5.66 -2.42
CA ILE A 20 0.43 5.70 -1.67
C ILE A 20 1.24 6.88 -2.20
N LEU A 21 1.50 7.85 -1.33
CA LEU A 21 2.36 8.98 -1.65
C LEU A 21 3.79 8.65 -1.28
N ASP A 22 4.69 8.72 -2.26
CA ASP A 22 6.08 8.34 -2.13
C ASP A 22 6.95 9.52 -1.71
N TYR A 23 7.49 9.43 -0.49
CA TYR A 23 8.43 10.38 0.07
C TYR A 23 9.90 9.92 -0.09
N GLY A 24 10.16 8.98 -0.99
CA GLY A 24 11.50 8.48 -1.30
C GLY A 24 11.94 7.28 -0.48
N SER A 25 11.02 6.54 0.15
CA SER A 25 11.35 5.33 0.89
C SER A 25 11.75 4.19 -0.05
N GLN A 26 12.81 3.48 0.31
CA GLN A 26 13.14 2.20 -0.32
C GLN A 26 12.05 1.12 -0.11
N TYR A 27 11.11 1.33 0.81
CA TYR A 27 10.03 0.39 1.13
C TYR A 27 8.68 0.75 0.52
N THR A 28 8.56 1.84 -0.27
CA THR A 28 7.27 2.28 -0.84
C THR A 28 6.61 1.19 -1.69
N GLN A 29 7.38 0.47 -2.51
CA GLN A 29 6.87 -0.67 -3.30
C GLN A 29 6.38 -1.81 -2.41
N LEU A 30 6.99 -2.01 -1.24
CA LEU A 30 6.58 -3.03 -0.30
C LEU A 30 5.24 -2.67 0.36
N ILE A 31 4.99 -1.38 0.65
CA ILE A 31 3.68 -0.90 1.11
C ILE A 31 2.59 -1.26 0.08
N ALA A 32 2.81 -0.94 -1.20
CA ALA A 32 1.87 -1.27 -2.27
C ALA A 32 1.61 -2.77 -2.37
N ARG A 33 2.66 -3.57 -2.25
CA ARG A 33 2.54 -5.03 -2.22
C ARG A 33 1.67 -5.50 -1.06
N ARG A 34 1.88 -4.99 0.16
CA ARG A 34 1.10 -5.35 1.34
C ARG A 34 -0.38 -4.99 1.21
N VAL A 35 -0.68 -3.84 0.62
CA VAL A 35 -2.06 -3.42 0.31
C VAL A 35 -2.72 -4.39 -0.67
N ARG A 36 -1.99 -4.80 -1.73
CA ARG A 36 -2.49 -5.76 -2.72
C ARG A 36 -2.61 -7.17 -2.16
N GLU A 37 -1.73 -7.60 -1.28
CA GLU A 37 -1.84 -8.86 -0.52
C GLU A 37 -3.08 -8.85 0.40
N ALA A 38 -3.52 -7.68 0.88
CA ALA A 38 -4.80 -7.50 1.55
C ALA A 38 -6.01 -7.53 0.61
N GLY A 39 -5.81 -7.72 -0.70
CA GLY A 39 -6.87 -7.78 -1.70
C GLY A 39 -7.41 -6.42 -2.11
N VAL A 40 -6.67 -5.34 -1.93
CA VAL A 40 -7.09 -3.97 -2.24
C VAL A 40 -6.21 -3.37 -3.34
N TYR A 41 -6.84 -2.65 -4.28
CA TYR A 41 -6.12 -1.94 -5.33
C TYR A 41 -5.30 -0.77 -4.75
N SER A 42 -4.10 -0.56 -5.27
CA SER A 42 -3.24 0.56 -4.86
C SER A 42 -2.38 1.09 -5.99
N GLU A 43 -2.13 2.39 -5.96
CA GLU A 43 -1.15 3.07 -6.83
C GLU A 43 -0.16 3.86 -5.98
N ILE A 44 1.06 4.02 -6.53
CA ILE A 44 2.11 4.85 -5.96
C ILE A 44 2.23 6.10 -6.82
N HIS A 45 2.17 7.24 -6.18
CA HIS A 45 2.34 8.54 -6.83
C HIS A 45 3.36 9.40 -6.06
N PRO A 46 3.98 10.40 -6.69
CA PRO A 46 4.82 11.36 -6.00
C PRO A 46 4.05 12.09 -4.88
N PHE A 47 4.76 12.48 -3.82
CA PHE A 47 4.18 13.14 -2.65
C PHE A 47 3.47 14.46 -2.95
N ASP A 48 3.87 15.16 -4.03
CA ASP A 48 3.39 16.48 -4.45
C ASP A 48 2.20 16.42 -5.43
N LEU A 49 1.47 15.31 -5.44
CA LEU A 49 0.31 15.12 -6.30
C LEU A 49 -0.74 16.21 -6.08
N GLY A 50 -1.13 16.90 -7.16
CA GLY A 50 -2.10 17.99 -7.11
C GLY A 50 -3.56 17.53 -6.92
N MET A 51 -4.44 18.48 -6.52
CA MET A 51 -5.85 18.24 -6.21
C MET A 51 -6.60 17.56 -7.38
N ASP A 52 -6.38 17.98 -8.63
CA ASP A 52 -7.08 17.41 -9.78
C ASP A 52 -6.80 15.92 -9.97
N ALA A 53 -5.54 15.52 -9.76
CA ALA A 53 -5.14 14.12 -9.83
C ALA A 53 -5.71 13.31 -8.66
N LEU A 54 -5.71 13.88 -7.46
CA LEU A 54 -6.33 13.27 -6.27
C LEU A 54 -7.83 13.05 -6.46
N GLN A 55 -8.55 14.04 -6.98
CA GLN A 55 -9.98 13.95 -7.27
C GLN A 55 -10.28 12.96 -8.41
N THR A 56 -9.40 12.85 -9.39
CA THR A 56 -9.54 11.88 -10.48
C THR A 56 -9.33 10.45 -9.96
N PHE A 57 -8.32 10.25 -9.13
CA PHE A 57 -8.04 8.94 -8.53
C PHE A 57 -9.11 8.51 -7.53
N ARG A 58 -9.72 9.43 -6.79
CA ARG A 58 -10.74 9.18 -5.76
C ARG A 58 -10.34 8.11 -4.75
N PRO A 59 -9.27 8.33 -3.96
CA PRO A 59 -8.81 7.35 -2.99
C PRO A 59 -9.84 7.11 -1.89
N SER A 60 -9.99 5.87 -1.45
CA SER A 60 -10.71 5.50 -0.23
C SER A 60 -9.88 5.72 1.03
N GLY A 61 -8.58 5.82 0.88
CA GLY A 61 -7.61 6.14 1.91
C GLY A 61 -6.25 6.42 1.31
N ILE A 62 -5.38 7.11 2.06
CA ILE A 62 -4.04 7.50 1.61
C ILE A 62 -3.01 7.01 2.62
N ILE A 63 -1.92 6.41 2.12
CA ILE A 63 -0.74 6.05 2.90
C ILE A 63 0.40 6.98 2.51
N LEU A 64 1.02 7.64 3.49
CA LEU A 64 2.23 8.43 3.33
C LEU A 64 3.41 7.54 3.69
N SER A 65 4.31 7.31 2.74
CA SER A 65 5.45 6.41 2.94
C SER A 65 6.49 7.00 3.90
N GLY A 66 7.47 6.21 4.25
CA GLY A 66 8.72 6.71 4.83
C GLY A 66 9.51 7.56 3.85
N GLY A 67 10.61 8.13 4.30
CA GLY A 67 11.51 8.94 3.47
C GLY A 67 12.88 9.10 4.13
N PRO A 68 13.90 9.47 3.36
CA PRO A 68 15.27 9.67 3.87
C PRO A 68 15.47 11.04 4.52
N ASP A 69 14.56 11.99 4.27
CA ASP A 69 14.70 13.38 4.69
C ASP A 69 14.33 13.61 6.15
N SER A 70 14.73 14.76 6.69
CA SER A 70 14.25 15.28 7.96
C SER A 70 13.19 16.33 7.70
N VAL A 71 12.01 16.20 8.33
CA VAL A 71 10.93 17.20 8.20
C VAL A 71 11.32 18.60 8.69
N LYS A 72 12.44 18.71 9.39
CA LYS A 72 13.01 19.98 9.89
C LYS A 72 13.75 20.76 8.81
N ASP A 73 14.16 20.08 7.74
CA ASP A 73 14.82 20.75 6.63
C ASP A 73 13.78 21.54 5.83
N GLY A 74 14.03 22.83 5.63
CA GLY A 74 13.06 23.74 5.00
C GLY A 74 12.70 23.39 3.55
N THR A 75 13.42 22.44 2.94
CA THR A 75 13.18 21.89 1.59
C THR A 75 12.58 20.47 1.64
N ALA A 76 12.36 19.91 2.82
CA ALA A 76 11.84 18.55 2.97
C ALA A 76 10.41 18.43 2.43
N PRO A 77 10.06 17.28 1.84
CA PRO A 77 8.72 17.02 1.32
C PRO A 77 7.63 17.17 2.39
N ALA A 78 6.73 18.12 2.20
CA ALA A 78 5.60 18.37 3.13
C ALA A 78 4.34 17.64 2.67
N VAL A 79 3.39 17.45 3.60
CA VAL A 79 2.05 16.94 3.25
C VAL A 79 1.26 18.05 2.56
N PRO A 80 0.80 17.86 1.31
CA PRO A 80 -0.01 18.84 0.60
C PRO A 80 -1.35 19.11 1.31
N ASP A 81 -1.84 20.35 1.29
CA ASP A 81 -3.16 20.70 1.84
C ASP A 81 -4.26 19.88 1.17
N ALA A 82 -4.15 19.65 -0.13
CA ALA A 82 -5.07 18.84 -0.91
C ALA A 82 -5.32 17.44 -0.32
N VAL A 83 -4.31 16.81 0.31
CA VAL A 83 -4.45 15.50 0.96
C VAL A 83 -5.38 15.57 2.16
N LEU A 84 -5.28 16.64 2.97
CA LEU A 84 -6.12 16.86 4.14
C LEU A 84 -7.55 17.28 3.77
N GLU A 85 -7.71 18.03 2.67
CA GLU A 85 -8.99 18.50 2.16
C GLU A 85 -9.90 17.36 1.66
N LEU A 86 -9.32 16.22 1.25
CA LEU A 86 -10.09 15.05 0.82
C LEU A 86 -10.88 14.39 1.95
N GLN A 87 -10.48 14.60 3.21
CA GLN A 87 -11.13 14.02 4.39
C GLN A 87 -11.29 12.50 4.35
N VAL A 88 -10.38 11.80 3.68
CA VAL A 88 -10.29 10.34 3.67
C VAL A 88 -9.34 9.85 4.77
N PRO A 89 -9.44 8.58 5.21
CA PRO A 89 -8.49 8.01 6.16
C PRO A 89 -7.04 8.15 5.72
N LEU A 90 -6.14 8.53 6.65
CA LEU A 90 -4.71 8.72 6.39
C LEU A 90 -3.88 7.83 7.31
N LEU A 91 -2.83 7.22 6.77
CA LEU A 91 -1.79 6.50 7.52
C LEU A 91 -0.41 7.04 7.15
N GLY A 92 0.28 7.68 8.09
CA GLY A 92 1.68 8.05 7.93
C GLY A 92 2.62 6.98 8.48
N ILE A 93 3.61 6.56 7.71
CA ILE A 93 4.62 5.57 8.10
C ILE A 93 5.97 6.28 8.21
N CYS A 94 6.63 6.20 9.36
CA CYS A 94 7.95 6.76 9.64
C CYS A 94 8.01 8.26 9.29
N TYR A 95 8.69 8.67 8.21
CA TYR A 95 8.67 10.05 7.74
C TYR A 95 7.24 10.59 7.52
N GLY A 96 6.36 9.80 6.94
CA GLY A 96 4.95 10.18 6.72
C GLY A 96 4.20 10.51 8.01
N MET A 97 4.48 9.80 9.13
CA MET A 97 3.96 10.16 10.45
C MET A 97 4.50 11.50 10.91
N GLN A 98 5.81 11.73 10.77
CA GLN A 98 6.47 12.96 11.19
C GLN A 98 5.96 14.16 10.38
N ALA A 99 5.83 14.01 9.06
CA ALA A 99 5.28 15.03 8.17
C ALA A 99 3.81 15.37 8.50
N LEU A 100 2.98 14.36 8.80
CA LEU A 100 1.61 14.58 9.29
C LEU A 100 1.59 15.31 10.64
N ALA A 101 2.43 14.89 11.60
CA ALA A 101 2.51 15.53 12.90
C ALA A 101 2.87 17.00 12.76
N GLN A 102 3.92 17.33 11.99
CA GLN A 102 4.34 18.70 11.75
C GLN A 102 3.27 19.53 11.04
N LYS A 103 2.65 18.97 9.98
CA LYS A 103 1.60 19.63 9.20
C LYS A 103 0.39 20.00 10.05
N LEU A 104 0.07 19.18 11.04
CA LEU A 104 -1.10 19.36 11.91
C LEU A 104 -0.79 20.11 13.22
N GLY A 105 0.43 20.64 13.36
CA GLY A 105 0.82 21.48 14.49
C GLY A 105 1.48 20.75 15.66
N GLY A 106 1.88 19.50 15.46
CA GLY A 106 2.76 18.78 16.37
C GLY A 106 4.22 19.23 16.25
N VAL A 107 5.08 18.69 17.09
CA VAL A 107 6.51 19.01 17.12
C VAL A 107 7.34 17.77 16.81
N VAL A 108 8.24 17.89 15.85
CA VAL A 108 9.23 16.86 15.51
C VAL A 108 10.61 17.34 15.90
N GLN A 109 11.39 16.48 16.54
CA GLN A 109 12.77 16.78 16.95
C GLN A 109 13.72 15.70 16.49
N SER A 110 14.96 16.11 16.21
CA SER A 110 16.05 15.15 15.95
C SER A 110 16.41 14.44 17.24
N SER A 111 16.43 13.12 17.20
CA SER A 111 16.87 12.31 18.34
C SER A 111 18.37 12.17 18.35
N SER A 112 18.98 12.32 19.53
CA SER A 112 20.40 11.94 19.75
C SER A 112 20.60 10.43 19.67
N GLU A 113 19.55 9.67 19.96
CA GLU A 113 19.50 8.22 19.88
C GLU A 113 18.69 7.82 18.65
N ARG A 114 19.40 7.39 17.61
CA ARG A 114 18.79 6.91 16.38
C ARG A 114 18.34 5.47 16.57
N GLU A 115 17.12 5.14 16.10
CA GLU A 115 16.60 3.78 16.12
C GLU A 115 16.67 3.16 14.72
N PHE A 116 17.57 2.20 14.55
CA PHE A 116 17.68 1.40 13.33
C PHE A 116 17.65 -0.09 13.66
N GLY A 117 16.71 -0.80 13.04
CA GLY A 117 16.56 -2.24 13.23
C GLY A 117 15.42 -2.61 14.16
N TYR A 118 15.64 -3.68 14.90
CA TYR A 118 14.66 -4.26 15.83
C TYR A 118 14.43 -3.35 17.03
N ALA A 119 13.15 -3.13 17.33
CA ALA A 119 12.71 -2.42 18.54
C ALA A 119 11.44 -3.06 19.11
N GLU A 120 11.13 -2.74 20.35
CA GLU A 120 9.88 -3.12 21.01
C GLU A 120 9.04 -1.87 21.26
N VAL A 121 7.77 -1.92 20.83
CA VAL A 121 6.79 -0.88 21.13
C VAL A 121 5.71 -1.44 22.04
N GLU A 122 5.41 -0.71 23.08
CA GLU A 122 4.32 -1.00 24.01
C GLU A 122 3.04 -0.33 23.52
N VAL A 123 1.97 -1.10 23.34
CA VAL A 123 0.64 -0.56 23.00
C VAL A 123 0.07 0.09 24.23
N SER A 124 -0.11 1.40 24.20
CA SER A 124 -0.56 2.22 25.34
C SER A 124 -2.07 2.32 25.46
N GLN A 125 -2.78 2.20 24.31
CA GLN A 125 -4.24 2.25 24.25
C GLN A 125 -4.77 1.31 23.18
N ASP A 126 -5.97 0.78 23.41
CA ASP A 126 -6.72 0.05 22.39
C ASP A 126 -7.35 1.04 21.41
N ASP A 127 -7.13 0.82 20.10
CA ASP A 127 -7.66 1.68 19.04
C ASP A 127 -8.02 0.85 17.78
N GLU A 128 -8.57 1.51 16.77
CA GLU A 128 -9.01 0.84 15.55
C GLU A 128 -7.86 0.20 14.75
N LEU A 129 -6.64 0.76 14.83
CA LEU A 129 -5.49 0.28 14.04
C LEU A 129 -4.73 -0.83 14.76
N LEU A 130 -4.38 -0.65 16.04
CA LEU A 130 -3.56 -1.58 16.82
C LEU A 130 -4.37 -2.48 17.76
N GLY A 131 -5.65 -2.21 17.95
CA GLY A 131 -6.52 -2.92 18.88
C GLY A 131 -6.52 -4.43 18.71
N GLY A 132 -6.31 -5.18 19.83
CA GLY A 132 -6.27 -6.63 19.85
C GLY A 132 -5.06 -7.27 19.16
N LEU A 133 -4.07 -6.50 18.66
CA LEU A 133 -2.78 -7.01 18.18
C LEU A 133 -1.82 -7.29 19.32
N ALA A 134 -1.86 -6.46 20.32
CA ALA A 134 -1.28 -6.65 21.64
C ALA A 134 -2.23 -6.03 22.65
N ARG A 135 -2.19 -6.51 23.90
CA ARG A 135 -2.92 -5.86 24.98
C ARG A 135 -2.17 -4.61 25.44
N PRO A 136 -2.84 -3.60 26.02
CA PRO A 136 -2.14 -2.48 26.65
C PRO A 136 -1.08 -2.98 27.65
N GLY A 137 0.17 -2.51 27.50
CA GLY A 137 1.31 -2.98 28.28
C GLY A 137 2.05 -4.20 27.69
N GLU A 138 1.59 -4.77 26.57
CA GLU A 138 2.33 -5.81 25.85
C GLU A 138 3.18 -5.19 24.73
N ALA A 139 4.43 -5.67 24.58
CA ALA A 139 5.34 -5.23 23.55
C ALA A 139 5.09 -5.93 22.20
N LEU A 140 5.04 -5.13 21.14
CA LEU A 140 5.11 -5.59 19.76
C LEU A 140 6.55 -5.46 19.26
N LYS A 141 7.03 -6.49 18.60
CA LYS A 141 8.33 -6.48 17.90
C LYS A 141 8.18 -5.79 16.56
N VAL A 142 8.91 -4.71 16.36
CA VAL A 142 8.80 -3.86 15.18
C VAL A 142 10.15 -3.53 14.59
N TRP A 143 10.15 -3.01 13.34
CA TRP A 143 11.32 -2.50 12.67
C TRP A 143 11.29 -0.97 12.63
N MET A 144 12.30 -0.36 13.23
CA MET A 144 12.52 1.09 13.23
C MET A 144 13.60 1.48 12.22
N SER A 145 13.48 2.67 11.65
CA SER A 145 14.51 3.26 10.75
C SER A 145 14.37 4.77 10.74
N HIS A 146 14.72 5.43 11.85
CA HIS A 146 14.54 6.88 11.96
C HIS A 146 15.62 7.56 12.82
N GLY A 147 15.89 8.84 12.49
CA GLY A 147 16.73 9.74 13.28
C GLY A 147 15.95 10.89 13.93
N ASP A 148 14.77 11.20 13.42
CA ASP A 148 13.85 12.18 13.97
C ASP A 148 12.65 11.47 14.60
N ARG A 149 12.02 12.12 15.60
CA ARG A 149 10.84 11.59 16.27
C ARG A 149 9.81 12.68 16.55
N VAL A 150 8.55 12.31 16.64
CA VAL A 150 7.49 13.19 17.13
C VAL A 150 7.68 13.37 18.63
N GLU A 151 7.80 14.61 19.08
CA GLU A 151 8.00 14.98 20.48
C GLU A 151 6.70 15.46 21.13
N SER A 152 5.83 16.13 20.36
CA SER A 152 4.50 16.49 20.83
C SER A 152 3.45 16.25 19.75
N LEU A 153 2.31 15.72 20.20
CA LEU A 153 1.20 15.39 19.32
C LEU A 153 0.46 16.65 18.84
N PRO A 154 -0.10 16.62 17.62
CA PRO A 154 -1.08 17.61 17.21
C PRO A 154 -2.34 17.55 18.07
N SER A 155 -3.11 18.64 18.06
CA SER A 155 -4.40 18.68 18.75
C SER A 155 -5.36 17.60 18.24
N GLY A 156 -6.03 16.91 19.14
CA GLY A 156 -6.96 15.82 18.83
C GLY A 156 -6.32 14.43 18.74
N PHE A 157 -4.99 14.35 18.64
CA PHE A 157 -4.29 13.06 18.61
C PHE A 157 -4.04 12.48 20.01
N LYS A 158 -3.96 11.16 20.04
CA LYS A 158 -3.55 10.38 21.23
C LYS A 158 -2.35 9.52 20.86
N SER A 159 -1.46 9.26 21.83
CA SER A 159 -0.44 8.23 21.71
C SER A 159 -1.10 6.87 21.87
N ILE A 160 -0.90 5.98 20.91
CA ILE A 160 -1.43 4.60 20.91
C ILE A 160 -0.34 3.55 21.09
N ALA A 161 0.94 3.92 20.91
CA ALA A 161 2.08 3.09 21.26
C ALA A 161 3.30 3.93 21.60
N VAL A 162 4.17 3.40 22.46
CA VAL A 162 5.42 4.02 22.91
C VAL A 162 6.58 3.04 22.75
N SER A 163 7.81 3.55 22.58
CA SER A 163 9.04 2.76 22.72
C SER A 163 9.96 3.40 23.74
N GLY A 164 11.04 2.70 24.12
CA GLY A 164 12.01 3.22 25.08
C GLY A 164 12.65 4.55 24.64
N ASN A 165 12.85 4.75 23.33
CA ASN A 165 13.49 5.93 22.76
C ASN A 165 12.53 6.83 22.00
N SER A 166 11.29 6.37 21.75
CA SER A 166 10.25 7.14 21.06
C SER A 166 8.98 7.15 21.89
N PRO A 167 8.74 8.21 22.67
CA PRO A 167 7.56 8.32 23.53
C PRO A 167 6.25 8.37 22.74
N LEU A 168 6.34 8.59 21.43
CA LEU A 168 5.23 8.64 20.50
C LEU A 168 5.54 7.72 19.29
N ALA A 169 5.61 6.40 19.54
CA ALA A 169 5.89 5.40 18.52
C ALA A 169 4.70 5.17 17.57
N ALA A 170 3.49 5.50 18.03
CA ALA A 170 2.31 5.56 17.19
C ALA A 170 1.31 6.59 17.72
N MET A 171 0.56 7.20 16.80
CA MET A 171 -0.44 8.22 17.12
C MET A 171 -1.74 8.00 16.32
N ALA A 172 -2.86 8.40 16.90
CA ALA A 172 -4.16 8.32 16.25
C ALA A 172 -5.06 9.52 16.58
N ASP A 173 -5.77 10.00 15.57
CA ASP A 173 -7.00 10.77 15.71
C ASP A 173 -8.14 9.95 15.09
N SER A 174 -8.81 9.16 15.91
CA SER A 174 -9.88 8.27 15.46
C SER A 174 -11.08 9.03 14.90
N SER A 175 -11.29 10.29 15.33
CA SER A 175 -12.41 11.11 14.84
C SER A 175 -12.25 11.52 13.38
N ARG A 176 -11.02 11.78 12.95
CA ARG A 176 -10.65 12.11 11.57
C ARG A 176 -10.10 10.90 10.80
N LYS A 177 -9.95 9.75 11.44
CA LYS A 177 -9.30 8.54 10.90
C LYS A 177 -7.88 8.80 10.38
N ILE A 178 -7.09 9.54 11.16
CA ILE A 178 -5.69 9.85 10.84
C ILE A 178 -4.79 9.10 11.82
N PHE A 179 -3.89 8.28 11.28
CA PHE A 179 -2.98 7.43 12.04
C PHE A 179 -1.53 7.68 11.63
N GLY A 180 -0.63 7.48 12.57
CA GLY A 180 0.81 7.55 12.31
C GLY A 180 1.55 6.44 13.05
N LEU A 181 2.49 5.79 12.37
CA LEU A 181 3.38 4.77 12.90
C LEU A 181 4.82 5.20 12.67
N GLN A 182 5.63 5.24 13.71
CA GLN A 182 7.07 5.52 13.58
C GLN A 182 7.83 4.33 13.03
N PHE A 183 7.32 3.13 13.22
CA PHE A 183 7.87 1.87 12.70
C PHE A 183 7.28 1.50 11.33
N HIS A 184 7.92 0.53 10.69
CA HIS A 184 7.57 0.07 9.35
C HIS A 184 6.70 -1.21 9.41
N PRO A 185 5.36 -1.13 9.25
CA PRO A 185 4.49 -2.31 9.24
C PRO A 185 4.65 -3.15 7.98
N GLU A 186 5.16 -2.57 6.89
CA GLU A 186 5.30 -3.23 5.59
C GLU A 186 6.41 -4.28 5.54
N VAL A 187 7.43 -4.16 6.41
CA VAL A 187 8.56 -5.09 6.42
C VAL A 187 8.24 -6.37 7.19
N THR A 188 8.88 -7.48 6.80
CA THR A 188 8.64 -8.80 7.40
C THR A 188 9.07 -8.92 8.87
N HIS A 189 9.95 -8.03 9.31
CA HIS A 189 10.46 -7.99 10.69
C HIS A 189 9.47 -7.40 11.69
N THR A 190 8.43 -6.71 11.23
CA THR A 190 7.38 -6.15 12.10
C THR A 190 6.30 -7.21 12.35
N GLN A 191 6.15 -7.57 13.62
CA GLN A 191 5.11 -8.49 14.08
C GLN A 191 3.73 -7.92 13.76
N HIS A 192 2.84 -8.74 13.18
CA HIS A 192 1.50 -8.35 12.75
C HIS A 192 1.45 -7.19 11.73
N GLY A 193 2.57 -6.82 11.08
CA GLY A 193 2.62 -5.69 10.16
C GLY A 193 1.61 -5.79 9.00
N GLN A 194 1.46 -6.99 8.41
CA GLN A 194 0.45 -7.24 7.39
C GLN A 194 -0.98 -7.01 7.91
N LEU A 195 -1.27 -7.42 9.14
CA LEU A 195 -2.60 -7.24 9.74
C LEU A 195 -2.90 -5.77 10.05
N ILE A 196 -1.88 -4.97 10.42
CA ILE A 196 -2.01 -3.52 10.61
C ILE A 196 -2.44 -2.87 9.28
N ILE A 197 -1.74 -3.19 8.19
CA ILE A 197 -2.09 -2.66 6.85
C ILE A 197 -3.47 -3.14 6.41
N GLU A 198 -3.79 -4.42 6.62
CA GLU A 198 -5.11 -4.98 6.29
C GLU A 198 -6.24 -4.25 7.01
N ARG A 199 -6.10 -3.98 8.31
CA ARG A 199 -7.08 -3.19 9.08
C ARG A 199 -7.24 -1.78 8.55
N PHE A 200 -6.12 -1.11 8.28
CA PHE A 200 -6.21 0.23 7.71
C PHE A 200 -7.00 0.23 6.40
N VAL A 201 -6.65 -0.65 5.47
CA VAL A 201 -7.28 -0.60 4.13
C VAL A 201 -8.69 -1.20 4.11
N ARG A 202 -8.97 -2.25 4.88
CA ARG A 202 -10.27 -2.93 4.86
C ARG A 202 -11.26 -2.38 5.88
N ASP A 203 -10.83 -2.23 7.13
CA ASP A 203 -11.75 -1.89 8.22
C ASP A 203 -11.92 -0.38 8.35
N ILE A 204 -10.82 0.38 8.29
CA ILE A 204 -10.82 1.84 8.45
C ILE A 204 -11.21 2.54 7.15
N CYS A 205 -10.60 2.16 6.01
CA CYS A 205 -10.92 2.74 4.69
C CYS A 205 -12.15 2.09 4.05
N GLY A 206 -12.62 0.95 4.55
CA GLY A 206 -13.80 0.24 4.03
C GLY A 206 -13.60 -0.38 2.65
N CYS A 207 -12.36 -0.65 2.24
CA CYS A 207 -12.09 -1.23 0.92
C CYS A 207 -12.45 -2.71 0.87
N PRO A 208 -13.28 -3.16 -0.10
CA PRO A 208 -13.57 -4.56 -0.28
C PRO A 208 -12.35 -5.32 -0.85
N PRO A 209 -12.11 -6.58 -0.44
CA PRO A 209 -10.95 -7.36 -0.90
C PRO A 209 -11.18 -7.97 -2.29
N LEU A 210 -11.34 -7.14 -3.30
CA LEU A 210 -11.65 -7.54 -4.69
C LEU A 210 -10.40 -7.74 -5.54
N TRP A 211 -9.28 -7.14 -5.18
CA TRP A 211 -8.03 -7.22 -5.93
C TRP A 211 -7.33 -8.57 -5.69
N THR A 212 -7.89 -9.61 -6.29
CA THR A 212 -7.36 -10.99 -6.23
C THR A 212 -6.95 -11.46 -7.61
N SER A 213 -5.98 -12.38 -7.71
CA SER A 213 -5.56 -12.91 -9.00
C SER A 213 -6.72 -13.51 -9.81
N ALA A 214 -7.67 -14.17 -9.16
CA ALA A 214 -8.84 -14.74 -9.83
C ALA A 214 -9.74 -13.66 -10.44
N ASN A 215 -10.03 -12.61 -9.68
CA ASN A 215 -10.87 -11.51 -10.16
C ASN A 215 -10.17 -10.70 -11.26
N ILE A 216 -8.85 -10.45 -11.11
CA ILE A 216 -8.04 -9.75 -12.12
C ILE A 216 -8.04 -10.53 -13.44
N ILE A 217 -7.84 -11.86 -13.39
CA ILE A 217 -7.89 -12.72 -14.57
C ILE A 217 -9.29 -12.64 -15.21
N ALA A 218 -10.36 -12.77 -14.42
CA ALA A 218 -11.72 -12.73 -14.95
C ALA A 218 -12.02 -11.40 -15.64
N GLU A 219 -11.65 -10.26 -15.04
CA GLU A 219 -11.83 -8.93 -15.63
C GLU A 219 -11.05 -8.76 -16.92
N HIS A 220 -9.76 -9.15 -16.95
CA HIS A 220 -8.95 -9.05 -18.16
C HIS A 220 -9.46 -9.97 -19.29
N VAL A 221 -9.99 -11.13 -18.97
CA VAL A 221 -10.63 -12.02 -19.94
C VAL A 221 -11.86 -11.36 -20.56
N GLU A 222 -12.74 -10.75 -19.75
CA GLU A 222 -13.92 -10.05 -20.27
C GLU A 222 -13.55 -8.81 -21.10
N GLN A 223 -12.61 -8.00 -20.62
CA GLN A 223 -12.09 -6.83 -21.36
C GLN A 223 -11.48 -7.25 -22.72
N ALA A 224 -10.75 -8.37 -22.75
CA ALA A 224 -10.19 -8.90 -23.99
C ALA A 224 -11.28 -9.35 -24.97
N LYS A 225 -12.32 -10.05 -24.48
CA LYS A 225 -13.47 -10.46 -25.30
C LYS A 225 -14.18 -9.26 -25.92
N GLU A 226 -14.50 -8.25 -25.09
CA GLU A 226 -15.16 -7.03 -25.56
C GLU A 226 -14.34 -6.29 -26.61
N LYS A 227 -13.03 -6.13 -26.36
CA LYS A 227 -12.13 -5.40 -27.25
C LYS A 227 -11.88 -6.10 -28.57
N VAL A 228 -11.79 -7.43 -28.58
CA VAL A 228 -11.52 -8.23 -29.79
C VAL A 228 -12.79 -8.44 -30.60
N GLY A 229 -13.94 -8.66 -29.94
CA GLY A 229 -15.21 -8.92 -30.61
C GLY A 229 -15.08 -10.11 -31.59
N SER A 230 -15.40 -9.88 -32.86
CA SER A 230 -15.28 -10.90 -33.93
C SER A 230 -13.91 -10.91 -34.63
N GLY A 231 -12.95 -10.07 -34.17
CA GLY A 231 -11.64 -9.96 -34.76
C GLY A 231 -10.72 -11.16 -34.45
N ARG A 232 -9.50 -11.11 -34.97
CA ARG A 232 -8.43 -12.06 -34.65
C ARG A 232 -7.27 -11.30 -33.98
N VAL A 233 -6.57 -11.98 -33.10
CA VAL A 233 -5.38 -11.45 -32.40
C VAL A 233 -4.16 -12.25 -32.86
N LEU A 234 -3.12 -11.56 -33.29
CA LEU A 234 -1.80 -12.11 -33.51
C LEU A 234 -0.91 -11.79 -32.32
N LEU A 235 -0.37 -12.81 -31.67
CA LEU A 235 0.54 -12.67 -30.51
C LEU A 235 1.92 -13.22 -30.86
N GLY A 236 2.94 -12.39 -30.79
CA GLY A 236 4.34 -12.83 -30.83
C GLY A 236 4.73 -13.47 -29.48
N LEU A 237 5.14 -14.74 -29.52
CA LEU A 237 5.69 -15.42 -28.34
C LEU A 237 7.20 -15.26 -28.31
N SER A 238 7.72 -14.86 -27.15
CA SER A 238 9.16 -14.70 -26.93
C SER A 238 9.79 -15.87 -26.16
N GLY A 239 8.99 -16.86 -25.75
CA GLY A 239 9.43 -17.92 -24.83
C GLY A 239 9.52 -17.49 -23.36
N GLY A 240 9.31 -16.20 -23.04
CA GLY A 240 9.30 -15.66 -21.68
C GLY A 240 7.96 -15.84 -20.97
N VAL A 241 7.98 -15.69 -19.64
CA VAL A 241 6.80 -15.82 -18.77
C VAL A 241 5.69 -14.85 -19.17
N ASP A 242 6.03 -13.60 -19.46
CA ASP A 242 5.03 -12.55 -19.73
C ASP A 242 4.22 -12.86 -20.99
N SER A 243 4.89 -13.24 -22.09
CA SER A 243 4.20 -13.60 -23.33
C SER A 243 3.35 -14.87 -23.20
N SER A 244 3.79 -15.82 -22.37
CA SER A 244 3.02 -17.05 -22.07
C SER A 244 1.77 -16.75 -21.24
N VAL A 245 1.86 -15.85 -20.25
CA VAL A 245 0.70 -15.40 -19.48
C VAL A 245 -0.30 -14.68 -20.37
N VAL A 246 0.16 -13.78 -21.25
CA VAL A 246 -0.71 -13.09 -22.22
C VAL A 246 -1.38 -14.08 -23.16
N ALA A 247 -0.65 -15.11 -23.66
CA ALA A 247 -1.22 -16.17 -24.50
C ALA A 247 -2.33 -16.93 -23.76
N ALA A 248 -2.10 -17.31 -22.50
CA ALA A 248 -3.09 -18.05 -21.71
C ALA A 248 -4.35 -17.21 -21.44
N LEU A 249 -4.20 -15.92 -21.09
CA LEU A 249 -5.32 -14.99 -20.88
C LEU A 249 -6.13 -14.79 -22.17
N LEU A 250 -5.46 -14.51 -23.28
CA LEU A 250 -6.11 -14.33 -24.58
C LEU A 250 -6.80 -15.61 -25.04
N HIS A 251 -6.15 -16.78 -24.91
CA HIS A 251 -6.78 -18.05 -25.24
C HIS A 251 -8.04 -18.30 -24.41
N SER A 252 -8.00 -18.02 -23.12
CA SER A 252 -9.17 -18.11 -22.25
C SER A 252 -10.30 -17.15 -22.65
N ALA A 253 -9.95 -16.00 -23.23
CA ALA A 253 -10.91 -14.99 -23.66
C ALA A 253 -11.51 -15.27 -25.02
N ILE A 254 -10.71 -15.61 -26.03
CA ILE A 254 -11.09 -15.60 -27.44
C ILE A 254 -10.81 -16.93 -28.21
N GLY A 255 -10.22 -17.92 -27.54
CA GLY A 255 -10.01 -19.26 -28.11
C GLY A 255 -9.32 -19.24 -29.48
N ASP A 256 -9.97 -19.79 -30.49
CA ASP A 256 -9.46 -19.94 -31.86
C ASP A 256 -9.26 -18.62 -32.64
N GLN A 257 -9.70 -17.49 -32.10
CA GLN A 257 -9.39 -16.16 -32.64
C GLN A 257 -7.94 -15.73 -32.35
N LEU A 258 -7.25 -16.42 -31.43
CA LEU A 258 -5.84 -16.18 -31.11
C LEU A 258 -4.92 -16.96 -32.07
N ILE A 259 -3.99 -16.25 -32.67
CA ILE A 259 -2.90 -16.82 -33.45
C ILE A 259 -1.58 -16.49 -32.77
N CYS A 260 -0.92 -17.52 -32.25
CA CYS A 260 0.42 -17.39 -31.68
C CYS A 260 1.48 -17.59 -32.73
N VAL A 261 2.46 -16.69 -32.77
CA VAL A 261 3.62 -16.79 -33.66
C VAL A 261 4.89 -16.80 -32.84
N PHE A 262 5.64 -17.85 -32.93
CA PHE A 262 6.96 -17.99 -32.36
C PHE A 262 8.02 -17.91 -33.47
N VAL A 263 9.05 -17.10 -33.27
CA VAL A 263 10.12 -16.91 -34.26
C VAL A 263 11.41 -17.48 -33.71
N ASP A 264 11.86 -18.59 -34.29
CA ASP A 264 13.21 -19.10 -34.05
C ASP A 264 14.20 -18.41 -34.99
N ASN A 265 15.00 -17.54 -34.41
CA ASN A 265 16.04 -16.79 -35.11
C ASN A 265 17.45 -17.41 -34.96
N GLY A 266 17.53 -18.61 -34.40
CA GLY A 266 18.79 -19.32 -34.16
C GLY A 266 19.58 -18.81 -32.92
N LEU A 267 19.03 -17.86 -32.12
CA LEU A 267 19.65 -17.30 -30.90
C LEU A 267 18.89 -17.69 -29.62
N LEU A 268 18.06 -18.72 -29.73
CA LEU A 268 17.28 -19.22 -28.60
C LEU A 268 18.15 -20.02 -27.62
N ARG A 269 17.66 -20.15 -26.37
CA ARG A 269 18.26 -21.05 -25.39
C ARG A 269 18.10 -22.51 -25.86
N LEU A 270 18.93 -23.40 -25.35
CA LEU A 270 18.88 -24.82 -25.63
C LEU A 270 17.45 -25.37 -25.35
N ASN A 271 16.84 -25.96 -26.38
CA ASN A 271 15.48 -26.53 -26.36
C ASN A 271 14.34 -25.54 -26.06
N GLU A 272 14.59 -24.23 -26.14
CA GLU A 272 13.56 -23.21 -25.87
C GLU A 272 12.41 -23.28 -26.88
N GLY A 273 12.71 -23.50 -28.17
CA GLY A 273 11.70 -23.69 -29.22
C GLY A 273 10.75 -24.84 -28.92
N ASP A 274 11.29 -26.01 -28.57
CA ASP A 274 10.50 -27.21 -28.24
C ASP A 274 9.67 -27.08 -26.97
N GLN A 275 10.05 -26.16 -26.05
CA GLN A 275 9.30 -25.90 -24.83
C GLN A 275 8.16 -24.94 -25.06
N VAL A 276 8.23 -24.07 -26.04
CA VAL A 276 7.22 -23.04 -26.35
C VAL A 276 6.13 -23.57 -27.27
N ILE A 277 6.46 -24.47 -28.20
CA ILE A 277 5.53 -25.12 -29.10
C ILE A 277 4.84 -26.30 -28.43
#